data_67cf759d5405e3fcc1bf454c33f7d9b2
#
_entry.id   67cf759d5405e3fcc1bf454c33f7d9b2
#
_cell.length_a   1.000
_cell.length_b   1.000
_cell.length_c   1.000
_cell.angle_alpha   90.00
_cell.angle_beta   90.00
_cell.angle_gamma   90.00
#
_symmetry.space_group_name_H-M   'P 1'
#
loop_
_entity.id
_entity.type
_entity.pdbx_description
1 polymer ?
#
loop_
_entity_poly.entity_id
_entity_poly.type
_entity_poly.pdbx_seq_one_letter_code
_entity_poly.pdbx_strand_id
1 'polypeptide(L)'
;RIAGTDVSYAELSKCKEKLHWEELPPKQRERLSLFQSSLIYRDKRFAGFDAAAVVEVIEHLDPDRLPALEKSVFMYAKPKTVVLTTPNREYNVRYEYLAAEKLRHGDHRFEWTRKEFEAWAEEVARKNNYALAFFPVGEEEESIGAPSQMAVFTYGN
;
A
#
# COMPACT_ATOMS: atom_id res chain seq x y z
N ARG A 1 -8.77 17.21 1.72
CA ARG A 1 -9.45 16.28 0.82
C ARG A 1 -8.85 14.88 1.01
N ILE A 2 -9.70 13.85 1.01
CA ILE A 2 -9.29 12.44 1.11
C ILE A 2 -9.95 11.70 -0.05
N ALA A 3 -9.19 10.84 -0.71
CA ALA A 3 -9.69 9.92 -1.73
C ALA A 3 -9.36 8.48 -1.33
N GLY A 4 -10.35 7.61 -1.37
CA GLY A 4 -10.19 6.17 -1.22
C GLY A 4 -10.47 5.48 -2.56
N THR A 5 -9.68 4.49 -2.89
CA THR A 5 -9.85 3.73 -4.12
C THR A 5 -9.59 2.25 -3.90
N ASP A 6 -10.30 1.43 -4.62
CA ASP A 6 -10.12 -0.01 -4.68
C ASP A 6 -10.49 -0.50 -6.08
N VAL A 7 -9.98 -1.66 -6.49
CA VAL A 7 -10.36 -2.34 -7.73
C VAL A 7 -11.73 -3.02 -7.59
N SER A 8 -12.12 -3.35 -6.37
CA SER A 8 -13.37 -4.01 -6.02
C SER A 8 -14.47 -3.00 -5.69
N TYR A 9 -15.52 -2.98 -6.48
CA TYR A 9 -16.72 -2.20 -6.15
C TYR A 9 -17.37 -2.67 -4.84
N ALA A 10 -17.31 -3.96 -4.54
CA ALA A 10 -17.85 -4.52 -3.31
C ALA A 10 -17.13 -3.97 -2.07
N GLU A 11 -15.80 -3.85 -2.11
CA GLU A 11 -15.03 -3.28 -1.00
C GLU A 11 -15.29 -1.78 -0.84
N LEU A 12 -15.46 -1.05 -1.94
CA LEU A 12 -15.89 0.36 -1.88
C LEU A 12 -17.29 0.52 -1.27
N SER A 13 -18.21 -0.41 -1.55
CA SER A 13 -19.55 -0.40 -0.94
C SER A 13 -19.46 -0.66 0.56
N LYS A 14 -18.70 -1.66 1.00
CA LYS A 14 -18.43 -1.91 2.42
C LYS A 14 -17.79 -0.71 3.12
N CYS A 15 -16.86 -0.03 2.43
CA CYS A 15 -16.24 1.19 2.92
C CYS A 15 -17.28 2.30 3.15
N LYS A 16 -18.22 2.50 2.22
CA LYS A 16 -19.31 3.46 2.38
C LYS A 16 -20.22 3.11 3.56
N GLU A 17 -20.55 1.84 3.72
CA GLU A 17 -21.35 1.37 4.86
C GLU A 17 -20.64 1.65 6.18
N LYS A 18 -19.35 1.30 6.32
CA LYS A 18 -18.53 1.55 7.51
C LYS A 18 -18.39 3.05 7.83
N LEU A 19 -18.36 3.91 6.81
CA LEU A 19 -18.29 5.35 6.95
C LEU A 19 -19.65 5.99 7.25
N HIS A 20 -20.74 5.24 7.28
CA HIS A 20 -22.10 5.77 7.33
C HIS A 20 -22.29 6.89 6.29
N TRP A 21 -21.88 6.60 5.05
CA TRP A 21 -21.72 7.60 3.97
C TRP A 21 -22.94 8.49 3.76
N GLU A 22 -24.15 7.93 3.82
CA GLU A 22 -25.39 8.68 3.61
C GLU A 22 -25.73 9.60 4.80
N GLU A 23 -25.22 9.31 5.99
CA GLU A 23 -25.43 10.07 7.22
C GLU A 23 -24.35 11.13 7.44
N LEU A 24 -23.29 11.15 6.60
CA LEU A 24 -22.21 12.12 6.73
C LEU A 24 -22.73 13.56 6.52
N PRO A 25 -22.36 14.51 7.40
CA PRO A 25 -22.65 15.92 7.19
C PRO A 25 -22.10 16.39 5.82
N PRO A 26 -22.81 17.28 5.11
CA PRO A 26 -22.40 17.72 3.76
C PRO A 26 -20.95 18.19 3.68
N LYS A 27 -20.47 18.98 4.64
CA LYS A 27 -19.07 19.46 4.70
C LYS A 27 -18.04 18.34 4.84
N GLN A 28 -18.40 17.22 5.46
CA GLN A 28 -17.50 16.06 5.56
C GLN A 28 -17.51 15.27 4.25
N ARG A 29 -18.71 15.06 3.68
CA ARG A 29 -18.88 14.35 2.42
C ARG A 29 -18.15 15.04 1.26
N GLU A 30 -18.15 16.36 1.18
CA GLU A 30 -17.43 17.16 0.17
C GLU A 30 -15.90 16.96 0.21
N ARG A 31 -15.36 16.57 1.35
CA ARG A 31 -13.93 16.31 1.53
C ARG A 31 -13.51 14.88 1.14
N LEU A 32 -14.48 13.98 1.02
CA LEU A 32 -14.26 12.56 0.76
C LEU A 32 -14.63 12.22 -0.68
N SER A 33 -13.88 11.34 -1.29
CA SER A 33 -14.24 10.73 -2.57
C SER A 33 -13.88 9.25 -2.55
N LEU A 34 -14.80 8.40 -3.00
CA LEU A 34 -14.57 6.95 -3.15
C LEU A 34 -14.84 6.59 -4.61
N PHE A 35 -13.89 5.94 -5.25
CA PHE A 35 -14.04 5.57 -6.65
C PHE A 35 -13.26 4.29 -6.99
N GLN A 36 -13.79 3.53 -7.92
CA GLN A 36 -13.11 2.36 -8.44
C GLN A 36 -11.94 2.77 -9.33
N SER A 37 -10.77 2.24 -9.04
CA SER A 37 -9.56 2.41 -9.85
C SER A 37 -8.52 1.36 -9.49
N SER A 38 -7.51 1.22 -10.32
CA SER A 38 -6.36 0.35 -10.07
C SER A 38 -5.07 1.16 -10.14
N LEU A 39 -4.17 0.91 -9.19
CA LEU A 39 -2.87 1.60 -9.11
C LEU A 39 -1.90 1.25 -10.25
N ILE A 40 -2.21 0.24 -11.08
CA ILE A 40 -1.39 -0.08 -12.27
C ILE A 40 -1.74 0.79 -13.48
N TYR A 41 -2.76 1.64 -13.39
CA TYR A 41 -3.15 2.56 -14.45
C TYR A 41 -2.98 4.02 -14.01
N ARG A 42 -2.63 4.88 -14.97
CA ARG A 42 -2.61 6.31 -14.74
C ARG A 42 -4.03 6.84 -14.59
N ASP A 43 -4.34 7.34 -13.40
CA ASP A 43 -5.62 7.96 -13.10
C ASP A 43 -5.40 9.41 -12.66
N LYS A 44 -5.98 10.36 -13.39
CA LYS A 44 -5.84 11.80 -13.08
C LYS A 44 -6.43 12.18 -11.72
N ARG A 45 -7.33 11.36 -11.18
CA ARG A 45 -7.95 11.58 -9.86
C ARG A 45 -6.95 11.41 -8.72
N PHE A 46 -5.81 10.76 -8.93
CA PHE A 46 -4.75 10.61 -7.93
C PHE A 46 -3.86 11.86 -7.79
N ALA A 47 -3.95 12.80 -8.71
CA ALA A 47 -3.09 13.97 -8.70
C ALA A 47 -3.51 15.01 -7.65
N GLY A 48 -2.52 15.73 -7.09
CA GLY A 48 -2.74 16.88 -6.22
C GLY A 48 -3.07 16.52 -4.76
N PHE A 49 -2.72 15.31 -4.30
CA PHE A 49 -2.71 14.94 -2.89
C PHE A 49 -1.29 15.10 -2.32
N ASP A 50 -1.21 15.50 -1.06
CA ASP A 50 0.08 15.66 -0.36
C ASP A 50 0.66 14.31 0.06
N ALA A 51 -0.19 13.33 0.33
CA ALA A 51 0.22 11.99 0.75
C ALA A 51 -0.63 10.90 0.09
N ALA A 52 -0.03 9.72 -0.06
CA ALA A 52 -0.69 8.49 -0.44
C ALA A 52 -0.38 7.38 0.56
N ALA A 53 -1.38 6.58 0.89
CA ALA A 53 -1.24 5.34 1.66
C ALA A 53 -1.58 4.15 0.74
N VAL A 54 -0.61 3.24 0.58
CA VAL A 54 -0.72 2.00 -0.18
C VAL A 54 -0.55 0.87 0.83
N VAL A 55 -1.67 0.43 1.40
CA VAL A 55 -1.66 -0.47 2.57
C VAL A 55 -2.07 -1.86 2.14
N GLU A 56 -1.16 -2.84 2.26
CA GLU A 56 -1.39 -4.24 1.93
C GLU A 56 -1.99 -4.38 0.50
N VAL A 57 -1.23 -3.92 -0.50
CA VAL A 57 -1.68 -3.89 -1.91
C VAL A 57 -0.70 -4.58 -2.84
N ILE A 58 0.60 -4.33 -2.67
CA ILE A 58 1.58 -4.76 -3.67
C ILE A 58 1.66 -6.28 -3.81
N GLU A 59 1.46 -7.01 -2.72
CA GLU A 59 1.44 -8.47 -2.66
C GLU A 59 0.32 -9.11 -3.49
N HIS A 60 -0.73 -8.37 -3.80
CA HIS A 60 -1.84 -8.82 -4.66
C HIS A 60 -1.58 -8.60 -6.15
N LEU A 61 -0.51 -7.89 -6.50
CA LEU A 61 -0.12 -7.67 -7.89
C LEU A 61 0.84 -8.75 -8.37
N ASP A 62 0.70 -9.16 -9.62
CA ASP A 62 1.76 -9.94 -10.25
C ASP A 62 3.04 -9.10 -10.31
N PRO A 63 4.22 -9.66 -10.01
CA PRO A 63 5.48 -8.90 -9.92
C PRO A 63 5.82 -8.07 -11.16
N ASP A 64 5.42 -8.51 -12.35
CA ASP A 64 5.57 -7.78 -13.61
C ASP A 64 4.71 -6.50 -13.69
N ARG A 65 3.74 -6.32 -12.79
CA ARG A 65 2.88 -5.14 -12.67
C ARG A 65 3.43 -4.07 -11.72
N LEU A 66 4.38 -4.40 -10.87
CA LEU A 66 4.98 -3.43 -9.95
C LEU A 66 5.54 -2.19 -10.64
N PRO A 67 6.24 -2.29 -11.80
CA PRO A 67 6.69 -1.08 -12.51
C PRO A 67 5.55 -0.16 -12.98
N ALA A 68 4.36 -0.67 -13.22
CA ALA A 68 3.20 0.15 -13.57
C ALA A 68 2.65 0.88 -12.34
N LEU A 69 2.57 0.21 -11.17
CA LEU A 69 2.24 0.83 -9.89
C LEU A 69 3.27 1.92 -9.54
N GLU A 70 4.56 1.64 -9.67
CA GLU A 70 5.63 2.62 -9.42
C GLU A 70 5.42 3.90 -10.24
N LYS A 71 5.17 3.77 -11.54
CA LYS A 71 4.87 4.92 -12.41
C LYS A 71 3.62 5.67 -11.98
N SER A 72 2.56 4.94 -11.64
CA SER A 72 1.28 5.54 -11.23
C SER A 72 1.44 6.38 -9.95
N VAL A 73 2.08 5.81 -8.93
CA VAL A 73 2.20 6.43 -7.60
C VAL A 73 3.33 7.48 -7.58
N PHE A 74 4.54 7.11 -8.00
CA PHE A 74 5.74 7.94 -7.78
C PHE A 74 6.03 8.93 -8.91
N MET A 75 5.54 8.66 -10.14
CA MET A 75 5.77 9.57 -11.27
C MET A 75 4.54 10.41 -11.63
N TYR A 76 3.34 9.84 -11.62
CA TYR A 76 2.13 10.54 -12.07
C TYR A 76 1.37 11.20 -10.92
N ALA A 77 1.05 10.47 -9.86
CA ALA A 77 0.44 11.06 -8.67
C ALA A 77 1.44 11.93 -7.91
N LYS A 78 2.62 11.44 -7.70
CA LYS A 78 3.81 12.11 -7.15
C LYS A 78 3.51 12.91 -5.87
N PRO A 79 2.92 12.29 -4.85
CA PRO A 79 2.65 12.98 -3.59
C PRO A 79 3.96 13.26 -2.85
N LYS A 80 3.95 14.20 -1.90
CA LYS A 80 5.11 14.49 -1.06
C LYS A 80 5.49 13.31 -0.16
N THR A 81 4.49 12.54 0.28
CA THR A 81 4.71 11.37 1.14
C THR A 81 3.97 10.17 0.60
N VAL A 82 4.63 9.04 0.53
CA VAL A 82 4.00 7.73 0.29
C VAL A 82 4.30 6.85 1.47
N VAL A 83 3.24 6.28 2.07
CA VAL A 83 3.33 5.22 3.08
C VAL A 83 2.91 3.93 2.40
N LEU A 84 3.77 2.93 2.41
CA LEU A 84 3.50 1.64 1.78
C LEU A 84 3.75 0.52 2.78
N THR A 85 2.78 -0.37 2.93
CA THR A 85 2.93 -1.57 3.76
C THR A 85 2.70 -2.84 2.95
N THR A 86 3.33 -3.92 3.40
CA THR A 86 3.17 -5.26 2.84
C THR A 86 3.52 -6.30 3.92
N PRO A 87 3.00 -7.54 3.84
CA PRO A 87 3.36 -8.59 4.77
C PRO A 87 4.87 -8.87 4.80
N ASN A 88 5.38 -9.17 5.99
CA ASN A 88 6.72 -9.70 6.16
C ASN A 88 6.71 -11.23 6.13
N ARG A 89 7.26 -11.81 5.07
CA ARG A 89 7.32 -13.27 4.89
C ARG A 89 8.06 -13.99 6.01
N GLU A 90 9.07 -13.36 6.60
CA GLU A 90 9.85 -13.98 7.68
C GLU A 90 8.98 -14.26 8.92
N TYR A 91 7.95 -13.45 9.15
CA TYR A 91 7.03 -13.62 10.27
C TYR A 91 6.04 -14.77 10.07
N ASN A 92 5.94 -15.36 8.86
CA ASN A 92 4.98 -16.42 8.55
C ASN A 92 5.17 -17.67 9.40
N VAL A 93 6.36 -17.91 9.93
CA VAL A 93 6.66 -19.02 10.84
C VAL A 93 5.83 -18.99 12.15
N ARG A 94 5.22 -17.86 12.47
CA ARG A 94 4.33 -17.71 13.63
C ARG A 94 2.91 -18.18 13.39
N TYR A 95 2.53 -18.37 12.15
CA TYR A 95 1.18 -18.82 11.80
C TYR A 95 1.15 -20.35 11.69
N GLU A 96 0.76 -21.03 12.77
CA GLU A 96 0.71 -22.51 12.87
C GLU A 96 -0.15 -23.16 11.77
N TYR A 97 -1.19 -22.43 11.29
CA TYR A 97 -2.07 -22.89 10.22
C TYR A 97 -1.44 -22.79 8.83
N LEU A 98 -0.31 -22.09 8.71
CA LEU A 98 0.33 -21.84 7.43
C LEU A 98 1.38 -22.93 7.16
N ALA A 99 1.12 -23.79 6.17
CA ALA A 99 2.12 -24.77 5.76
C ALA A 99 3.39 -24.06 5.27
N ALA A 100 4.53 -24.70 5.45
CA ALA A 100 5.81 -24.18 5.01
C ALA A 100 5.73 -23.72 3.54
N GLU A 101 6.30 -22.55 3.26
CA GLU A 101 6.35 -21.89 1.95
C GLU A 101 5.00 -21.38 1.39
N LYS A 102 3.89 -21.51 2.10
CA LYS A 102 2.63 -20.89 1.68
C LYS A 102 2.57 -19.41 2.05
N LEU A 103 1.87 -18.66 1.22
CA LEU A 103 1.54 -17.26 1.46
C LEU A 103 0.38 -17.16 2.46
N ARG A 104 0.28 -16.04 3.19
CA ARG A 104 -0.76 -15.83 4.22
C ARG A 104 -2.17 -15.84 3.64
N HIS A 105 -2.32 -15.40 2.41
CA HIS A 105 -3.60 -15.26 1.75
C HIS A 105 -3.58 -15.92 0.38
N GLY A 106 -4.73 -16.49 -0.04
CA GLY A 106 -4.81 -17.21 -1.30
C GLY A 106 -4.71 -16.33 -2.56
N ASP A 107 -4.90 -15.02 -2.42
CA ASP A 107 -4.78 -14.04 -3.48
C ASP A 107 -3.47 -13.24 -3.47
N HIS A 108 -2.57 -13.51 -2.51
CA HIS A 108 -1.21 -13.01 -2.58
C HIS A 108 -0.46 -13.67 -3.75
N ARG A 109 0.25 -12.87 -4.50
CA ARG A 109 1.12 -13.32 -5.59
C ARG A 109 2.54 -13.55 -5.12
N PHE A 110 2.95 -12.81 -4.10
CA PHE A 110 4.23 -12.94 -3.42
C PHE A 110 4.12 -12.37 -1.99
N GLU A 111 5.07 -12.70 -1.17
CA GLU A 111 5.37 -12.00 0.08
C GLU A 111 6.88 -11.89 0.18
N TRP A 112 7.37 -10.72 0.53
CA TRP A 112 8.79 -10.44 0.61
C TRP A 112 9.34 -10.56 2.02
N THR A 113 10.56 -11.04 2.13
CA THR A 113 11.41 -10.84 3.30
C THR A 113 11.71 -9.36 3.45
N ARG A 114 12.16 -8.93 4.63
CA ARG A 114 12.59 -7.55 4.88
C ARG A 114 13.63 -7.09 3.85
N LYS A 115 14.64 -7.92 3.60
CA LYS A 115 15.71 -7.61 2.65
C LYS A 115 15.21 -7.42 1.20
N GLU A 116 14.26 -8.23 0.75
CA GLU A 116 13.69 -8.12 -0.59
C GLU A 116 12.85 -6.84 -0.72
N PHE A 117 12.04 -6.53 0.31
CA PHE A 117 11.24 -5.32 0.36
C PHE A 117 12.10 -4.05 0.40
N GLU A 118 13.12 -4.04 1.27
CA GLU A 118 14.07 -2.94 1.38
C GLU A 118 14.77 -2.68 0.05
N ALA A 119 15.32 -3.72 -0.60
CA ALA A 119 16.00 -3.58 -1.88
C ALA A 119 15.09 -2.99 -2.99
N TRP A 120 13.82 -3.44 -3.06
CA TRP A 120 12.86 -2.89 -4.01
C TRP A 120 12.53 -1.43 -3.68
N ALA A 121 12.26 -1.12 -2.41
CA ALA A 121 11.88 0.21 -1.98
C ALA A 121 13.03 1.23 -2.17
N GLU A 122 14.27 0.84 -1.89
CA GLU A 122 15.47 1.64 -2.15
C GLU A 122 15.62 2.00 -3.64
N GLU A 123 15.40 1.02 -4.52
CA GLU A 123 15.47 1.26 -5.96
C GLU A 123 14.37 2.19 -6.45
N VAL A 124 13.13 2.05 -5.94
CA VAL A 124 12.00 2.95 -6.22
C VAL A 124 12.32 4.37 -5.74
N ALA A 125 12.82 4.51 -4.51
CA ALA A 125 13.19 5.79 -3.92
C ALA A 125 14.28 6.49 -4.74
N ARG A 126 15.34 5.76 -5.09
CA ARG A 126 16.45 6.26 -5.90
C ARG A 126 16.00 6.75 -7.27
N LYS A 127 15.18 5.97 -7.98
CA LYS A 127 14.66 6.31 -9.31
C LYS A 127 13.78 7.55 -9.32
N ASN A 128 13.05 7.79 -8.24
CA ASN A 128 12.03 8.83 -8.18
C ASN A 128 12.41 10.04 -7.29
N ASN A 129 13.63 10.08 -6.75
CA ASN A 129 14.14 11.11 -5.86
C ASN A 129 13.33 11.27 -4.57
N TYR A 130 13.01 10.16 -3.92
CA TYR A 130 12.44 10.13 -2.58
C TYR A 130 13.50 9.76 -1.55
N ALA A 131 13.48 10.41 -0.40
CA ALA A 131 14.11 9.88 0.81
C ALA A 131 13.27 8.72 1.35
N LEU A 132 13.89 7.77 2.04
CA LEU A 132 13.27 6.52 2.46
C LEU A 132 13.57 6.23 3.94
N ALA A 133 12.56 5.75 4.65
CA ALA A 133 12.68 5.20 6.01
C ALA A 133 11.81 3.95 6.14
N PHE A 134 12.29 2.96 6.92
CA PHE A 134 11.57 1.71 7.17
C PHE A 134 11.09 1.64 8.61
N PHE A 135 9.94 1.00 8.81
CA PHE A 135 9.33 0.82 10.12
C PHE A 135 8.69 -0.57 10.21
N PRO A 136 8.73 -1.23 11.37
CA PRO A 136 7.94 -2.40 11.64
C PRO A 136 6.45 -2.02 11.81
N VAL A 137 5.56 -2.94 11.49
CA VAL A 137 4.11 -2.78 11.73
C VAL A 137 3.60 -4.00 12.50
N GLY A 138 3.23 -3.78 13.75
CA GLY A 138 2.86 -4.81 14.71
C GLY A 138 3.97 -5.05 15.74
N GLU A 139 3.80 -6.09 16.56
CA GLU A 139 4.79 -6.48 17.56
C GLU A 139 6.04 -7.04 16.87
N GLU A 140 7.19 -6.49 17.23
CA GLU A 140 8.46 -6.83 16.60
C GLU A 140 9.20 -7.91 17.40
N GLU A 141 9.66 -8.94 16.71
CA GLU A 141 10.54 -9.97 17.25
C GLU A 141 11.94 -9.85 16.64
N GLU A 142 12.97 -9.98 17.50
CA GLU A 142 14.37 -9.72 17.13
C GLU A 142 14.82 -10.50 15.87
N SER A 143 14.44 -11.77 15.73
CA SER A 143 14.92 -12.63 14.64
C SER A 143 14.13 -12.50 13.34
N ILE A 144 12.82 -12.26 13.43
CA ILE A 144 11.88 -12.33 12.30
C ILE A 144 11.17 -11.02 12.00
N GLY A 145 11.38 -9.99 12.82
CA GLY A 145 10.74 -8.68 12.68
C GLY A 145 9.28 -8.67 13.09
N ALA A 146 8.51 -7.76 12.52
CA ALA A 146 7.07 -7.60 12.74
C ALA A 146 6.23 -8.31 11.67
N PRO A 147 4.92 -8.53 11.92
CA PRO A 147 4.01 -9.16 10.95
C PRO A 147 3.95 -8.47 9.58
N SER A 148 3.95 -7.16 9.55
CA SER A 148 4.03 -6.36 8.34
C SER A 148 5.20 -5.40 8.40
N GLN A 149 5.61 -4.91 7.26
CA GLN A 149 6.73 -4.00 7.07
C GLN A 149 6.25 -2.76 6.33
N MET A 150 6.81 -1.61 6.67
CA MET A 150 6.41 -0.31 6.13
C MET A 150 7.60 0.45 5.59
N ALA A 151 7.41 1.03 4.42
CA ALA A 151 8.30 2.02 3.83
C ALA A 151 7.61 3.38 3.77
N VAL A 152 8.28 4.41 4.23
CA VAL A 152 7.84 5.80 4.12
C VAL A 152 8.77 6.54 3.18
N PHE A 153 8.22 6.98 2.07
CA PHE A 153 8.92 7.74 1.04
C PHE A 153 8.58 9.21 1.19
N THR A 154 9.58 10.10 1.19
CA THR A 154 9.38 11.55 1.31
C THR A 154 10.07 12.26 0.15
N TYR A 155 9.31 12.98 -0.67
CA TYR A 155 9.80 13.73 -1.83
C TYR A 155 10.24 15.15 -1.45
N GLY A 156 11.41 15.55 -1.93
CA GLY A 156 11.83 16.96 -1.89
C GLY A 156 12.49 17.39 -0.58
N ASN A 157 13.54 16.72 -0.22
CA ASN A 157 14.61 17.29 0.65
C ASN A 157 15.74 17.79 -0.22
#